data_62d0cda2b9494a05a056057fdff7d4a4
#
_entry.id   62d0cda2b9494a05a056057fdff7d4a4
#
_cell.length_a   1.000
_cell.length_b   1.000
_cell.length_c   1.000
_cell.angle_alpha   90.00
_cell.angle_beta   90.00
_cell.angle_gamma   90.00
#
_symmetry.space_group_name_H-M   'P 1'
#
loop_
_entity.id
_entity.type
_entity.pdbx_description
1 polymer ?
#
loop_
_entity_poly.entity_id
_entity_poly.type
_entity_poly.pdbx_seq_one_letter_code
_entity_poly.pdbx_strand_id
1 'polypeptide(L)'
;MRARTSTPRGRRPGSAAAVPAAIALACLSIGAGIASADGGGISPGQPPELSDAVCIETCGGMHEATTDSKVQLTGKHLSGVNKVLFKAKDGGKLKVKPSSIGSHSVTADVPPGATSGKPKVTDPYDNKATSPTSIKIVAPGDIPDAGAFKLKELTAKPRTAYYDGKKKPKVHYLFTNTEAVDVRIDVIDRNTDEVVDSITKGTQEPNIEHSAGWNGKVAGSKRSASSGDYKFRVGPVSGKLASSRTAGFQFRPYKFPVRGAHTYGDGVGAPRAGHVHEGQDVLASCGTPLQAARGGHVQYQGSQSAAGNYIVIDGKGTGHDYVYMHLKKPSPLKEGDKVKTGEKLGVVGETGDATACHLHFEEWSAPGWYEGGHYMKAVTRHLKKWDSWS
;
A
#
# COMPACT_ATOMS: atom_id res chain seq x y z
N MET A 1 -68.54 -32.65 -9.55
CA MET A 1 -69.57 -31.62 -9.21
C MET A 1 -68.93 -30.24 -9.34
N ARG A 2 -69.50 -29.48 -10.25
CA ARG A 2 -69.53 -28.02 -10.41
C ARG A 2 -68.27 -27.18 -10.18
N ALA A 3 -67.78 -26.73 -11.33
CA ALA A 3 -67.01 -25.51 -11.56
C ALA A 3 -67.71 -24.23 -11.06
N ARG A 4 -66.90 -23.23 -10.65
CA ARG A 4 -67.28 -21.83 -10.86
C ARG A 4 -66.04 -21.02 -11.25
N THR A 5 -66.13 -20.56 -12.45
CA THR A 5 -65.38 -19.50 -13.09
C THR A 5 -65.79 -18.13 -12.51
N SER A 6 -64.81 -17.23 -12.34
CA SER A 6 -65.10 -15.79 -12.42
C SER A 6 -63.88 -15.05 -12.96
N THR A 7 -64.07 -14.50 -14.17
CA THR A 7 -63.21 -13.63 -14.95
C THR A 7 -63.30 -12.17 -14.49
N PRO A 8 -62.46 -11.27 -15.03
CA PRO A 8 -61.92 -10.09 -14.32
C PRO A 8 -62.66 -8.79 -14.69
N ARG A 9 -62.46 -7.78 -13.86
CA ARG A 9 -62.84 -6.41 -14.21
C ARG A 9 -61.60 -5.54 -14.36
N GLY A 10 -61.41 -5.04 -15.59
CA GLY A 10 -60.44 -4.02 -15.96
C GLY A 10 -60.77 -2.65 -15.35
N ARG A 11 -59.74 -1.87 -15.11
CA ARG A 11 -59.83 -0.41 -14.99
C ARG A 11 -58.76 0.24 -15.85
N ARG A 12 -59.22 1.27 -16.53
CA ARG A 12 -58.57 2.10 -17.53
C ARG A 12 -57.50 3.07 -16.95
N PRO A 13 -56.68 3.67 -17.81
CA PRO A 13 -55.48 4.38 -17.39
C PRO A 13 -55.74 5.84 -17.02
N GLY A 14 -55.00 6.28 -15.99
CA GLY A 14 -54.91 7.69 -15.57
C GLY A 14 -53.79 8.43 -16.28
N SER A 15 -54.14 9.58 -16.74
CA SER A 15 -53.45 10.56 -17.54
C SER A 15 -52.03 10.94 -17.09
N ALA A 16 -51.17 11.10 -18.10
CA ALA A 16 -49.85 11.73 -18.03
C ALA A 16 -49.95 13.21 -17.65
N ALA A 17 -49.15 13.65 -16.70
CA ALA A 17 -48.84 15.05 -16.47
C ALA A 17 -47.44 15.33 -17.08
N ALA A 18 -47.46 16.18 -18.10
CA ALA A 18 -46.25 16.71 -18.75
C ALA A 18 -45.57 17.76 -17.85
N VAL A 19 -44.28 17.64 -17.65
CA VAL A 19 -43.42 18.68 -17.05
C VAL A 19 -42.63 19.31 -18.22
N PRO A 20 -42.56 20.64 -18.34
CA PRO A 20 -41.90 21.29 -19.48
C PRO A 20 -40.36 21.27 -19.30
N ALA A 21 -39.68 20.90 -20.38
CA ALA A 21 -38.25 21.02 -20.52
C ALA A 21 -37.81 22.48 -20.65
N ALA A 22 -36.99 22.96 -19.75
CA ALA A 22 -36.29 24.22 -19.89
C ALA A 22 -35.03 24.00 -20.77
N ILE A 23 -35.06 24.57 -21.96
CA ILE A 23 -33.95 24.63 -22.90
C ILE A 23 -32.97 25.70 -22.38
N ALA A 24 -31.82 25.31 -21.87
CA ALA A 24 -30.70 26.22 -21.63
C ALA A 24 -29.83 26.30 -22.88
N LEU A 25 -29.87 27.47 -23.49
CA LEU A 25 -29.06 27.85 -24.67
C LEU A 25 -27.61 28.04 -24.21
N ALA A 26 -26.70 27.10 -24.49
CA ALA A 26 -25.27 27.29 -24.27
C ALA A 26 -24.66 27.95 -25.51
N CYS A 27 -24.18 29.17 -25.32
CA CYS A 27 -23.37 29.88 -26.33
C CYS A 27 -22.01 29.17 -26.49
N LEU A 28 -21.77 28.61 -27.68
CA LEU A 28 -20.43 28.20 -28.11
C LEU A 28 -19.62 29.46 -28.43
N SER A 29 -18.67 29.81 -27.62
CA SER A 29 -17.56 30.71 -27.97
C SER A 29 -16.38 29.88 -28.46
N ILE A 30 -16.14 29.92 -29.76
CA ILE A 30 -14.92 29.40 -30.40
C ILE A 30 -13.80 30.39 -30.07
N GLY A 31 -13.01 30.07 -29.07
CA GLY A 31 -11.75 30.76 -28.74
C GLY A 31 -10.60 30.07 -29.44
N ALA A 32 -9.97 30.75 -30.40
CA ALA A 32 -8.75 30.33 -31.04
C ALA A 32 -7.63 30.16 -29.99
N GLY A 33 -7.07 28.96 -29.90
CA GLY A 33 -6.00 28.67 -29.01
C GLY A 33 -4.70 29.33 -29.48
N ILE A 34 -4.21 30.26 -28.68
CA ILE A 34 -2.80 30.67 -28.72
C ILE A 34 -2.04 29.65 -27.89
N ALA A 35 -1.15 28.90 -28.52
CA ALA A 35 -0.20 28.04 -27.84
C ALA A 35 0.75 28.93 -27.01
N SER A 36 0.52 29.02 -25.73
CA SER A 36 1.48 29.59 -24.77
C SER A 36 2.46 28.49 -24.39
N ALA A 37 3.75 28.81 -24.55
CA ALA A 37 4.87 27.99 -24.14
C ALA A 37 4.74 27.58 -22.67
N ASP A 38 4.92 26.32 -22.41
CA ASP A 38 4.95 25.69 -21.08
C ASP A 38 5.98 26.35 -20.16
N GLY A 39 5.52 27.25 -19.32
CA GLY A 39 6.13 27.44 -18.03
C GLY A 39 5.58 26.34 -17.13
N GLY A 40 6.39 25.33 -16.79
CA GLY A 40 5.99 24.22 -15.95
C GLY A 40 5.52 24.67 -14.56
N GLY A 41 4.26 25.05 -14.46
CA GLY A 41 3.57 25.30 -13.20
C GLY A 41 3.33 23.97 -12.53
N ILE A 42 4.07 23.69 -11.45
CA ILE A 42 3.81 22.57 -10.55
C ILE A 42 2.40 22.80 -9.98
N SER A 43 1.46 21.94 -10.32
CA SER A 43 0.15 21.93 -9.67
C SER A 43 0.33 21.80 -8.17
N PRO A 44 -0.37 22.61 -7.33
CA PRO A 44 -0.27 22.47 -5.89
C PRO A 44 -0.68 21.04 -5.52
N GLY A 45 0.29 20.26 -5.02
CA GLY A 45 0.06 18.92 -4.49
C GLY A 45 -0.87 18.98 -3.27
N GLN A 46 -1.38 17.84 -2.84
CA GLN A 46 -2.16 17.77 -1.60
C GLN A 46 -1.28 18.24 -0.43
N PRO A 47 -1.86 18.98 0.54
CA PRO A 47 -1.12 19.45 1.72
C PRO A 47 -0.43 18.30 2.46
N PRO A 48 0.75 18.52 3.04
CA PRO A 48 1.43 17.49 3.84
C PRO A 48 0.59 17.13 5.07
N GLU A 49 0.60 15.86 5.45
CA GLU A 49 0.01 15.36 6.69
C GLU A 49 1.08 14.63 7.49
N LEU A 50 1.20 14.87 8.79
CA LEU A 50 2.10 14.15 9.67
C LEU A 50 1.36 13.18 10.58
N SER A 51 1.89 11.98 10.73
CA SER A 51 1.37 10.93 11.60
C SER A 51 2.26 10.65 12.81
N ASP A 52 3.58 10.90 12.71
CA ASP A 52 4.51 10.69 13.80
C ASP A 52 5.82 11.48 13.58
N ALA A 53 6.63 11.59 14.65
CA ALA A 53 8.00 12.06 14.62
C ALA A 53 8.85 11.21 15.57
N VAL A 54 9.94 10.62 15.06
CA VAL A 54 10.82 9.74 15.83
C VAL A 54 12.28 10.15 15.64
N CYS A 55 13.07 10.03 16.68
CA CYS A 55 14.52 10.16 16.58
C CYS A 55 15.09 8.92 15.91
N ILE A 56 16.00 9.08 14.94
CA ILE A 56 16.54 7.97 14.16
C ILE A 56 18.07 7.83 14.25
N GLU A 57 18.77 8.84 14.73
CA GLU A 57 20.22 8.83 14.87
C GLU A 57 20.61 9.71 16.07
N THR A 58 21.51 9.22 16.91
CA THR A 58 22.01 9.88 18.13
C THR A 58 20.87 10.24 19.10
N CYS A 59 20.08 9.25 19.49
CA CYS A 59 18.83 9.40 20.24
C CYS A 59 19.01 9.14 21.73
N GLY A 60 18.35 9.91 22.58
CA GLY A 60 18.13 9.57 24.00
C GLY A 60 17.03 8.53 24.17
N GLY A 61 16.12 8.45 23.21
CA GLY A 61 14.98 7.54 23.14
C GLY A 61 14.24 7.75 21.83
N MET A 62 13.14 7.03 21.63
CA MET A 62 12.38 7.09 20.39
C MET A 62 11.83 8.50 20.07
N HIS A 63 11.49 9.24 21.12
CA HIS A 63 11.02 10.64 21.05
C HIS A 63 11.92 11.59 21.82
N GLU A 64 13.18 11.18 22.08
CA GLU A 64 14.20 11.98 22.73
C GLU A 64 15.39 12.17 21.81
N ALA A 65 15.75 13.41 21.56
CA ALA A 65 16.80 13.81 20.64
C ALA A 65 17.71 14.84 21.30
N THR A 66 18.95 14.98 20.83
CA THR A 66 19.81 16.11 21.14
C THR A 66 19.92 17.03 19.95
N THR A 67 20.60 18.15 20.08
CA THR A 67 21.16 18.87 18.95
C THR A 67 22.08 17.90 18.20
N ASP A 68 22.02 17.90 16.86
CA ASP A 68 22.73 16.99 15.96
C ASP A 68 22.11 15.57 15.83
N SER A 69 21.04 15.26 16.57
CA SER A 69 20.23 14.07 16.27
C SER A 69 19.52 14.20 14.94
N LYS A 70 19.26 13.08 14.26
CA LYS A 70 18.30 13.05 13.15
C LYS A 70 16.93 12.64 13.62
N VAL A 71 15.94 13.39 13.17
CA VAL A 71 14.51 13.10 13.40
C VAL A 71 13.84 12.80 12.07
N GLN A 72 13.10 11.71 12.03
CA GLN A 72 12.25 11.35 10.92
C GLN A 72 10.79 11.68 11.25
N LEU A 73 10.16 12.43 10.35
CA LEU A 73 8.73 12.72 10.39
C LEU A 73 8.04 11.84 9.35
N THR A 74 7.03 11.10 9.75
CA THR A 74 6.25 10.22 8.87
C THR A 74 4.87 10.76 8.62
N GLY A 75 4.30 10.45 7.45
CA GLY A 75 2.98 10.98 7.07
C GLY A 75 2.58 10.68 5.64
N LYS A 76 1.86 11.62 5.03
CA LYS A 76 1.42 11.56 3.64
C LYS A 76 1.75 12.87 2.92
N HIS A 77 1.88 12.78 1.59
CA HIS A 77 2.11 13.94 0.72
C HIS A 77 3.36 14.75 1.09
N LEU A 78 4.42 14.06 1.57
CA LEU A 78 5.63 14.69 2.07
C LEU A 78 6.67 14.99 0.98
N SER A 79 6.51 14.51 -0.24
CA SER A 79 7.46 14.70 -1.35
C SER A 79 7.72 16.18 -1.70
N GLY A 80 6.77 17.06 -1.40
CA GLY A 80 6.89 18.51 -1.62
C GLY A 80 7.46 19.29 -0.44
N VAL A 81 7.76 18.65 0.69
CA VAL A 81 8.26 19.35 1.88
C VAL A 81 9.64 19.96 1.62
N ASN A 82 9.78 21.26 1.93
CA ASN A 82 11.04 21.98 1.73
C ASN A 82 11.68 22.48 3.01
N LYS A 83 10.93 22.47 4.14
CA LYS A 83 11.43 22.90 5.46
C LYS A 83 10.84 22.06 6.58
N VAL A 84 11.66 21.77 7.56
CA VAL A 84 11.26 21.23 8.87
C VAL A 84 11.44 22.35 9.91
N LEU A 85 10.49 22.48 10.81
CA LEU A 85 10.44 23.54 11.81
C LEU A 85 10.51 22.91 13.21
N PHE A 86 11.51 23.29 13.97
CA PHE A 86 11.64 22.96 15.38
C PHE A 86 11.30 24.17 16.25
N LYS A 87 10.88 23.94 17.50
CA LYS A 87 10.64 25.02 18.46
C LYS A 87 11.99 25.57 18.94
N ALA A 88 12.14 26.89 18.98
CA ALA A 88 13.31 27.58 19.52
C ALA A 88 13.14 27.91 21.00
N LYS A 89 14.25 28.21 21.69
CA LYS A 89 14.26 28.56 23.12
C LYS A 89 13.48 29.85 23.43
N ASP A 90 13.49 30.80 22.51
CA ASP A 90 12.74 32.07 22.60
C ASP A 90 11.26 31.94 22.23
N GLY A 91 10.75 30.72 22.01
CA GLY A 91 9.39 30.44 21.54
C GLY A 91 9.21 30.57 20.02
N GLY A 92 10.23 31.02 19.31
CA GLY A 92 10.28 31.09 17.86
C GLY A 92 10.37 29.72 17.18
N LYS A 93 10.74 29.72 15.91
CA LYS A 93 10.87 28.51 15.08
C LYS A 93 12.22 28.47 14.39
N LEU A 94 12.94 27.38 14.56
CA LEU A 94 14.16 27.08 13.83
C LEU A 94 13.79 26.33 12.54
N LYS A 95 14.20 26.87 11.39
CA LYS A 95 13.91 26.32 10.07
C LYS A 95 15.10 25.51 9.59
N VAL A 96 14.90 24.25 9.21
CA VAL A 96 15.93 23.35 8.71
C VAL A 96 15.52 22.82 7.34
N LYS A 97 16.50 22.70 6.45
CA LYS A 97 16.29 21.98 5.19
C LYS A 97 16.27 20.47 5.50
N PRO A 98 15.31 19.70 4.96
CA PRO A 98 15.35 18.25 5.09
C PRO A 98 16.64 17.65 4.55
N SER A 99 17.19 16.67 5.26
CA SER A 99 18.33 15.86 4.79
C SER A 99 17.90 14.71 3.88
N SER A 100 16.62 14.27 3.99
CA SER A 100 15.99 13.32 3.07
C SER A 100 14.51 13.63 2.92
N ILE A 101 13.96 13.42 1.73
CA ILE A 101 12.55 13.67 1.41
C ILE A 101 12.00 12.49 0.62
N GLY A 102 10.98 11.82 1.15
CA GLY A 102 10.19 10.80 0.48
C GLY A 102 8.72 11.15 0.49
N SER A 103 7.89 10.33 -0.14
CA SER A 103 6.43 10.56 -0.19
C SER A 103 5.75 10.37 1.16
N HIS A 104 6.35 9.60 2.06
CA HIS A 104 5.79 9.22 3.36
C HIS A 104 6.70 9.54 4.53
N SER A 105 7.91 10.00 4.29
CA SER A 105 8.83 10.41 5.36
C SER A 105 9.70 11.58 4.94
N VAL A 106 10.10 12.36 5.94
CA VAL A 106 11.05 13.47 5.82
C VAL A 106 12.01 13.36 6.98
N THR A 107 13.32 13.42 6.71
CA THR A 107 14.35 13.40 7.75
C THR A 107 15.01 14.77 7.84
N ALA A 108 15.28 15.21 9.04
CA ALA A 108 15.98 16.47 9.31
C ALA A 108 16.87 16.36 10.54
N ASP A 109 17.97 17.10 10.54
CA ASP A 109 18.86 17.23 11.69
C ASP A 109 18.22 18.19 12.70
N VAL A 110 18.32 17.88 14.00
CA VAL A 110 17.85 18.76 15.06
C VAL A 110 18.85 19.93 15.19
N PRO A 111 18.44 21.17 14.92
CA PRO A 111 19.37 22.28 14.92
C PRO A 111 19.77 22.71 16.33
N PRO A 112 20.96 23.34 16.50
CA PRO A 112 21.33 23.99 17.74
C PRO A 112 20.28 25.00 18.18
N GLY A 113 19.98 25.03 19.49
CA GLY A 113 18.95 25.90 20.06
C GLY A 113 17.52 25.38 19.98
N ALA A 114 17.31 24.19 19.40
CA ALA A 114 16.01 23.53 19.44
C ALA A 114 15.61 23.18 20.88
N THR A 115 14.31 23.26 21.16
CA THR A 115 13.72 22.86 22.44
C THR A 115 12.58 21.86 22.22
N SER A 116 12.23 21.17 23.29
CA SER A 116 11.17 20.14 23.24
C SER A 116 9.87 20.70 22.65
N GLY A 117 9.27 19.95 21.74
CA GLY A 117 8.05 20.38 21.07
C GLY A 117 7.66 19.46 19.91
N LYS A 118 6.56 19.82 19.26
CA LYS A 118 6.04 19.11 18.09
C LYS A 118 6.67 19.67 16.82
N PRO A 119 7.50 18.90 16.09
CA PRO A 119 8.05 19.35 14.82
C PRO A 119 6.95 19.60 13.80
N LYS A 120 7.22 20.52 12.86
CA LYS A 120 6.31 20.85 11.76
C LYS A 120 7.04 20.76 10.44
N VAL A 121 6.30 20.56 9.36
CA VAL A 121 6.80 20.66 8.00
C VAL A 121 6.08 21.74 7.24
N THR A 122 6.74 22.31 6.22
CA THR A 122 6.12 23.23 5.25
C THR A 122 6.53 22.82 3.84
N ASP A 123 5.63 23.05 2.89
CA ASP A 123 5.90 22.95 1.46
C ASP A 123 6.16 24.36 0.84
N PRO A 124 6.48 24.46 -0.46
CA PRO A 124 6.67 25.73 -1.16
C PRO A 124 5.45 26.65 -1.21
N TYR A 125 4.25 26.10 -1.01
CA TYR A 125 2.97 26.84 -1.01
C TYR A 125 2.56 27.29 0.39
N ASP A 126 3.46 27.17 1.39
CA ASP A 126 3.24 27.48 2.81
C ASP A 126 2.16 26.61 3.49
N ASN A 127 1.78 25.48 2.89
CA ASN A 127 0.99 24.47 3.59
C ASN A 127 1.83 23.88 4.73
N LYS A 128 1.21 23.68 5.89
CA LYS A 128 1.88 23.26 7.12
C LYS A 128 1.23 22.03 7.71
N ALA A 129 2.03 21.08 8.17
CA ALA A 129 1.59 20.00 9.05
C ALA A 129 2.39 20.00 10.35
N THR A 130 1.72 19.66 11.44
CA THR A 130 2.34 19.54 12.77
C THR A 130 2.31 18.07 13.18
N SER A 131 3.42 17.55 13.66
CA SER A 131 3.45 16.19 14.21
C SER A 131 2.50 16.06 15.41
N PRO A 132 1.72 14.99 15.51
CA PRO A 132 0.97 14.69 16.73
C PRO A 132 1.90 14.38 17.91
N THR A 133 3.10 13.86 17.63
CA THR A 133 4.12 13.48 18.63
C THR A 133 5.10 14.61 18.88
N SER A 134 5.44 14.83 20.14
CA SER A 134 6.50 15.75 20.56
C SER A 134 7.85 15.04 20.58
N ILE A 135 8.90 15.73 20.16
CA ILE A 135 10.29 15.33 20.41
C ILE A 135 10.78 16.08 21.64
N LYS A 136 11.24 15.35 22.65
CA LYS A 136 11.92 15.88 23.82
C LYS A 136 13.38 16.14 23.46
N ILE A 137 13.84 17.36 23.65
CA ILE A 137 15.26 17.69 23.47
C ILE A 137 15.95 17.55 24.81
N VAL A 138 16.98 16.70 24.84
CA VAL A 138 17.82 16.41 26.01
C VAL A 138 19.24 16.91 25.76
N ALA A 139 20.02 17.09 26.82
CA ALA A 139 21.43 17.46 26.66
C ALA A 139 22.23 16.27 26.07
N PRO A 140 23.28 16.53 25.29
CA PRO A 140 24.12 15.44 24.73
C PRO A 140 24.68 14.47 25.78
N GLY A 141 24.96 14.94 27.00
CA GLY A 141 25.41 14.13 28.12
C GLY A 141 24.31 13.26 28.77
N ASP A 142 23.05 13.54 28.50
CA ASP A 142 21.91 12.77 29.02
C ASP A 142 21.53 11.60 28.11
N ILE A 143 22.20 11.44 26.95
CA ILE A 143 21.98 10.27 26.10
C ILE A 143 22.63 9.06 26.80
N PRO A 144 21.84 8.02 27.14
CA PRO A 144 22.41 6.82 27.68
C PRO A 144 23.46 6.27 26.70
N ASP A 145 24.62 5.88 27.20
CA ASP A 145 25.55 5.09 26.42
C ASP A 145 24.80 3.78 26.06
N ALA A 146 24.69 3.46 24.78
CA ALA A 146 24.05 2.23 24.33
C ALA A 146 24.82 0.98 24.81
N GLY A 147 25.83 1.16 25.64
CA GLY A 147 26.70 0.11 26.12
C GLY A 147 27.49 -0.52 24.97
N ALA A 148 27.95 -1.73 25.17
CA ALA A 148 28.69 -2.49 24.17
C ALA A 148 27.78 -3.24 23.20
N PHE A 149 26.62 -2.64 22.76
CA PHE A 149 25.69 -3.28 21.81
C PHE A 149 26.45 -3.72 20.55
N LYS A 150 26.57 -5.01 20.36
CA LYS A 150 27.22 -5.61 19.18
C LYS A 150 26.28 -6.64 18.57
N LEU A 151 25.85 -6.41 17.35
CA LEU A 151 25.03 -7.34 16.59
C LEU A 151 25.89 -8.52 16.12
N LYS A 152 25.62 -9.71 16.62
CA LYS A 152 26.34 -10.96 16.28
C LYS A 152 25.73 -11.64 15.07
N GLU A 153 24.41 -11.78 15.06
CA GLU A 153 23.68 -12.40 13.96
C GLU A 153 22.55 -11.50 13.48
N LEU A 154 22.33 -11.51 12.18
CA LEU A 154 21.23 -10.78 11.54
C LEU A 154 20.83 -11.47 10.23
N THR A 155 19.62 -11.97 10.17
CA THR A 155 19.07 -12.63 8.99
C THR A 155 17.64 -12.18 8.72
N ALA A 156 17.25 -12.15 7.45
CA ALA A 156 15.87 -11.88 7.03
C ALA A 156 15.27 -13.11 6.34
N LYS A 157 14.08 -13.50 6.74
CA LYS A 157 13.33 -14.64 6.14
C LYS A 157 11.84 -14.28 6.00
N PRO A 158 11.16 -14.72 4.94
CA PRO A 158 11.69 -15.39 3.74
C PRO A 158 12.48 -14.39 2.88
N ARG A 159 13.26 -14.89 1.90
CA ARG A 159 13.99 -14.04 0.93
C ARG A 159 13.03 -13.16 0.12
N THR A 160 11.86 -13.70 -0.26
CA THR A 160 10.77 -12.94 -0.89
C THR A 160 9.52 -13.08 -0.04
N ALA A 161 8.94 -11.94 0.35
CA ALA A 161 7.71 -11.86 1.11
C ALA A 161 6.64 -11.09 0.32
N TYR A 162 5.39 -11.48 0.52
CA TYR A 162 4.24 -10.84 -0.12
C TYR A 162 3.39 -10.11 0.93
N TYR A 163 2.78 -8.98 0.54
CA TYR A 163 1.83 -8.31 1.43
C TYR A 163 0.67 -9.25 1.78
N ASP A 164 0.35 -9.32 3.06
CA ASP A 164 -0.66 -10.25 3.60
C ASP A 164 -0.48 -11.71 3.14
N GLY A 165 0.74 -12.10 2.78
CA GLY A 165 1.08 -13.47 2.39
C GLY A 165 1.13 -14.43 3.58
N LYS A 166 1.24 -15.75 3.30
CA LYS A 166 1.36 -16.79 4.35
C LYS A 166 2.55 -16.56 5.29
N LYS A 167 3.65 -16.04 4.77
CA LYS A 167 4.87 -15.72 5.53
C LYS A 167 5.15 -14.23 5.45
N LYS A 168 5.18 -13.57 6.59
CA LYS A 168 5.61 -12.17 6.70
C LYS A 168 7.13 -12.08 6.65
N PRO A 169 7.70 -10.97 6.14
CA PRO A 169 9.13 -10.73 6.31
C PRO A 169 9.45 -10.58 7.78
N LYS A 170 10.40 -11.37 8.26
CA LYS A 170 10.89 -11.38 9.64
C LYS A 170 12.39 -11.18 9.66
N VAL A 171 12.86 -10.39 10.59
CA VAL A 171 14.26 -10.35 10.98
C VAL A 171 14.47 -11.27 12.16
N HIS A 172 15.57 -12.01 12.15
CA HIS A 172 16.11 -12.76 13.26
C HIS A 172 17.46 -12.15 13.61
N TYR A 173 17.70 -11.90 14.88
CA TYR A 173 18.92 -11.24 15.34
C TYR A 173 19.35 -11.73 16.71
N LEU A 174 20.66 -11.69 16.92
CA LEU A 174 21.32 -11.93 18.19
C LEU A 174 22.32 -10.81 18.44
N PHE A 175 22.30 -10.23 19.61
CA PHE A 175 23.24 -9.19 20.00
C PHE A 175 23.89 -9.50 21.37
N THR A 176 25.06 -8.91 21.62
CA THR A 176 25.69 -8.84 22.93
C THR A 176 25.59 -7.43 23.46
N ASN A 177 25.38 -7.29 24.74
CA ASN A 177 25.43 -6.06 25.49
C ASN A 177 25.76 -6.34 26.94
N THR A 178 26.07 -5.33 27.74
CA THR A 178 26.31 -5.47 29.18
C THR A 178 25.03 -5.76 29.96
N GLU A 179 23.90 -5.23 29.45
CA GLU A 179 22.59 -5.37 30.09
C GLU A 179 21.48 -5.40 29.00
N ALA A 180 20.26 -5.69 29.43
CA ALA A 180 19.09 -5.65 28.57
C ALA A 180 18.85 -4.23 28.05
N VAL A 181 18.38 -4.12 26.79
CA VAL A 181 18.24 -2.83 26.10
C VAL A 181 16.99 -2.80 25.22
N ASP A 182 16.37 -1.65 25.10
CA ASP A 182 15.30 -1.44 24.14
C ASP A 182 15.86 -1.48 22.71
N VAL A 183 15.27 -2.34 21.88
CA VAL A 183 15.74 -2.59 20.51
C VAL A 183 14.81 -1.96 19.51
N ARG A 184 15.42 -1.31 18.52
CA ARG A 184 14.77 -0.74 17.34
C ARG A 184 15.16 -1.52 16.10
N ILE A 185 14.18 -1.75 15.23
CA ILE A 185 14.32 -2.42 13.94
C ILE A 185 13.77 -1.49 12.88
N ASP A 186 14.64 -0.97 12.01
CA ASP A 186 14.24 -0.19 10.86
C ASP A 186 14.06 -1.08 9.64
N VAL A 187 13.02 -0.82 8.88
CA VAL A 187 12.78 -1.35 7.54
C VAL A 187 13.16 -0.27 6.54
N ILE A 188 14.14 -0.54 5.71
CA ILE A 188 14.76 0.45 4.83
C ILE A 188 14.57 0.01 3.38
N ASP A 189 14.10 0.89 2.52
CA ASP A 189 14.13 0.71 1.07
C ASP A 189 15.59 0.79 0.58
N ARG A 190 16.07 -0.25 -0.11
CA ARG A 190 17.48 -0.31 -0.54
C ARG A 190 17.81 0.63 -1.68
N ASN A 191 16.84 1.07 -2.45
CA ASN A 191 17.07 1.95 -3.59
C ASN A 191 17.18 3.41 -3.17
N THR A 192 16.39 3.81 -2.16
CA THR A 192 16.34 5.20 -1.68
C THR A 192 17.08 5.41 -0.35
N ASP A 193 17.43 4.33 0.33
CA ASP A 193 17.96 4.29 1.70
C ASP A 193 17.01 4.91 2.75
N GLU A 194 15.75 5.08 2.37
CA GLU A 194 14.69 5.65 3.21
C GLU A 194 14.20 4.61 4.22
N VAL A 195 14.05 5.01 5.48
CA VAL A 195 13.37 4.19 6.51
C VAL A 195 11.87 4.28 6.26
N VAL A 196 11.28 3.17 5.81
CA VAL A 196 9.84 3.10 5.48
C VAL A 196 8.97 2.71 6.68
N ASP A 197 9.57 2.04 7.66
CA ASP A 197 8.90 1.69 8.91
C ASP A 197 9.93 1.45 10.01
N SER A 198 9.53 1.65 11.27
CA SER A 198 10.35 1.37 12.45
C SER A 198 9.54 0.59 13.47
N ILE A 199 10.12 -0.50 13.96
CA ILE A 199 9.52 -1.40 14.94
C ILE A 199 10.31 -1.31 16.23
N THR A 200 9.71 -0.82 17.28
CA THR A 200 10.32 -0.85 18.62
C THR A 200 9.92 -2.14 19.32
N LYS A 201 10.93 -2.84 19.84
CA LYS A 201 10.78 -3.96 20.76
C LYS A 201 11.23 -3.47 22.12
N GLY A 202 10.42 -3.41 23.10
CA GLY A 202 10.84 -3.03 24.44
C GLY A 202 12.13 -3.72 24.85
N THR A 203 12.47 -3.69 26.10
CA THR A 203 13.69 -4.24 26.64
C THR A 203 13.90 -5.70 26.24
N GLN A 204 15.05 -5.99 25.61
CA GLN A 204 15.45 -7.30 25.10
C GLN A 204 16.73 -7.73 25.80
N GLU A 205 16.79 -8.99 26.21
CA GLU A 205 17.95 -9.59 26.82
C GLU A 205 19.06 -9.85 25.79
N PRO A 206 20.33 -9.57 26.10
CA PRO A 206 21.45 -9.92 25.22
C PRO A 206 21.71 -11.44 25.21
N ASN A 207 22.47 -11.91 24.22
CA ASN A 207 22.97 -13.29 24.08
C ASN A 207 21.89 -14.36 23.81
N ILE A 208 20.67 -13.96 23.49
CA ILE A 208 19.61 -14.87 23.02
C ILE A 208 19.10 -14.42 21.62
N GLU A 209 18.51 -15.36 20.89
CA GLU A 209 17.92 -15.06 19.59
C GLU A 209 16.58 -14.34 19.75
N HIS A 210 16.42 -13.26 18.99
CA HIS A 210 15.19 -12.49 18.91
C HIS A 210 14.64 -12.47 17.48
N SER A 211 13.35 -12.16 17.33
CA SER A 211 12.76 -11.94 16.02
C SER A 211 11.68 -10.87 16.03
N ALA A 212 11.53 -10.20 14.90
CA ALA A 212 10.42 -9.29 14.64
C ALA A 212 9.92 -9.42 13.21
N GLY A 213 8.62 -9.27 13.02
CA GLY A 213 7.99 -9.30 11.70
C GLY A 213 7.49 -7.94 11.28
N TRP A 214 7.68 -7.60 10.00
CA TRP A 214 7.09 -6.42 9.39
C TRP A 214 5.75 -6.77 8.71
N ASN A 215 4.78 -5.86 8.82
CA ASN A 215 3.44 -6.06 8.25
C ASN A 215 3.34 -5.67 6.76
N GLY A 216 4.41 -5.14 6.18
CA GLY A 216 4.46 -4.71 4.78
C GLY A 216 3.83 -3.34 4.52
N LYS A 217 3.62 -2.53 5.54
CA LYS A 217 3.09 -1.17 5.41
C LYS A 217 4.18 -0.13 5.60
N VAL A 218 3.97 1.05 5.02
CA VAL A 218 4.75 2.24 5.36
C VAL A 218 4.19 2.85 6.63
N ALA A 219 5.05 3.35 7.50
CA ALA A 219 4.67 4.03 8.73
C ALA A 219 3.62 5.12 8.47
N GLY A 220 2.57 5.17 9.30
CA GLY A 220 1.47 6.13 9.15
C GLY A 220 0.53 5.89 7.96
N SER A 221 0.73 4.81 7.16
CA SER A 221 -0.10 4.50 5.99
C SER A 221 -0.95 3.24 6.18
N LYS A 222 -2.17 3.25 5.64
CA LYS A 222 -3.00 2.05 5.52
C LYS A 222 -2.57 1.18 4.32
N ARG A 223 -1.86 1.77 3.33
CA ARG A 223 -1.41 1.08 2.11
C ARG A 223 -0.19 0.22 2.36
N SER A 224 -0.02 -0.82 1.54
CA SER A 224 1.22 -1.59 1.52
C SER A 224 2.38 -0.75 0.98
N ALA A 225 3.60 -1.08 1.39
CA ALA A 225 4.81 -0.59 0.76
C ALA A 225 4.86 -1.02 -0.73
N SER A 226 5.65 -0.32 -1.50
CA SER A 226 5.89 -0.62 -2.92
C SER A 226 6.63 -1.95 -3.09
N SER A 227 6.57 -2.50 -4.30
CA SER A 227 7.44 -3.62 -4.68
C SER A 227 8.89 -3.14 -4.73
N GLY A 228 9.80 -3.84 -4.06
CA GLY A 228 11.20 -3.46 -4.01
C GLY A 228 12.07 -4.41 -3.20
N ASP A 229 13.35 -4.06 -3.14
CA ASP A 229 14.32 -4.67 -2.26
C ASP A 229 14.42 -3.84 -0.99
N TYR A 230 14.28 -4.51 0.14
CA TYR A 230 14.32 -3.92 1.46
C TYR A 230 15.41 -4.54 2.31
N LYS A 231 15.78 -3.86 3.37
CA LYS A 231 16.72 -4.38 4.38
C LYS A 231 16.22 -4.04 5.78
N PHE A 232 16.44 -4.95 6.71
CA PHE A 232 16.33 -4.67 8.14
C PHE A 232 17.65 -4.16 8.68
N ARG A 233 17.59 -3.15 9.55
CA ARG A 233 18.68 -2.68 10.40
C ARG A 233 18.21 -2.79 11.84
N VAL A 234 19.06 -3.33 12.72
CA VAL A 234 18.74 -3.55 14.13
C VAL A 234 19.77 -2.83 15.00
N GLY A 235 19.32 -2.14 16.01
CA GLY A 235 20.16 -1.44 16.96
C GLY A 235 19.41 -1.06 18.23
N PRO A 236 20.07 -0.48 19.22
CA PRO A 236 19.42 0.04 20.42
C PRO A 236 18.54 1.24 20.07
N VAL A 237 17.50 1.49 20.86
CA VAL A 237 16.64 2.68 20.73
C VAL A 237 17.43 3.93 21.11
N SER A 238 18.25 3.85 22.14
CA SER A 238 19.12 4.91 22.65
C SER A 238 20.56 4.75 22.19
N GLY A 239 21.29 5.84 22.06
CA GLY A 239 22.68 5.86 21.62
C GLY A 239 22.87 5.90 20.10
N LYS A 240 24.11 5.74 19.64
CA LYS A 240 24.42 5.65 18.21
C LYS A 240 23.93 4.32 17.65
N LEU A 241 23.26 4.33 16.52
CA LEU A 241 22.99 3.11 15.73
C LEU A 241 24.32 2.52 15.23
N ALA A 242 24.95 1.72 16.08
CA ALA A 242 26.31 1.25 15.88
C ALA A 242 26.46 0.14 14.83
N SER A 243 25.39 -0.28 14.16
CA SER A 243 25.48 -1.42 13.24
C SER A 243 25.33 -1.01 11.78
N SER A 244 26.41 -1.16 11.02
CA SER A 244 26.40 -1.16 9.56
C SER A 244 25.80 -2.45 8.96
N ARG A 245 25.52 -3.48 9.78
CA ARG A 245 24.97 -4.77 9.33
C ARG A 245 23.48 -4.62 9.01
N THR A 246 23.09 -5.15 7.85
CA THR A 246 21.71 -5.18 7.40
C THR A 246 21.37 -6.56 6.85
N ALA A 247 20.09 -6.96 6.91
CA ALA A 247 19.61 -8.20 6.33
C ALA A 247 18.58 -7.90 5.25
N GLY A 248 18.88 -8.24 3.99
CA GLY A 248 18.08 -7.94 2.83
C GLY A 248 16.95 -8.96 2.59
N PHE A 249 15.85 -8.49 2.03
CA PHE A 249 14.74 -9.30 1.54
C PHE A 249 14.02 -8.56 0.42
N GLN A 250 13.23 -9.31 -0.38
CA GLN A 250 12.36 -8.74 -1.39
C GLN A 250 10.94 -8.64 -0.85
N PHE A 251 10.27 -7.54 -1.14
CA PHE A 251 8.86 -7.36 -0.81
C PHE A 251 8.04 -7.11 -2.07
N ARG A 252 6.92 -7.82 -2.19
CA ARG A 252 6.00 -7.75 -3.31
C ARG A 252 4.58 -7.55 -2.80
N PRO A 253 3.88 -6.48 -3.21
CA PRO A 253 2.50 -6.24 -2.79
C PRO A 253 1.50 -7.18 -3.46
N TYR A 254 1.87 -7.77 -4.58
CA TYR A 254 1.03 -8.67 -5.39
C TYR A 254 1.79 -9.92 -5.80
N LYS A 255 1.04 -10.92 -6.28
CA LYS A 255 1.56 -12.15 -6.85
C LYS A 255 0.85 -12.47 -8.16
N PHE A 256 1.56 -13.01 -9.14
CA PHE A 256 0.94 -13.42 -10.40
C PHE A 256 -0.10 -14.53 -10.16
N PRO A 257 -1.32 -14.42 -10.75
CA PRO A 257 -2.43 -15.30 -10.37
C PRO A 257 -2.33 -16.73 -10.91
N VAL A 258 -1.63 -16.98 -12.01
CA VAL A 258 -1.47 -18.33 -12.60
C VAL A 258 -0.16 -18.94 -12.13
N ARG A 259 -0.22 -20.14 -11.57
CA ARG A 259 0.96 -20.84 -11.06
C ARG A 259 1.39 -21.95 -12.01
N GLY A 260 2.04 -21.59 -13.10
CA GLY A 260 2.52 -22.53 -14.11
C GLY A 260 2.82 -21.86 -15.44
N ALA A 261 3.20 -22.66 -16.43
CA ALA A 261 3.42 -22.18 -17.79
C ALA A 261 2.15 -21.54 -18.34
N HIS A 262 2.29 -20.40 -18.97
CA HIS A 262 1.19 -19.61 -19.50
C HIS A 262 1.64 -18.70 -20.64
N THR A 263 0.66 -18.16 -21.36
CA THR A 263 0.85 -17.11 -22.37
C THR A 263 -0.28 -16.09 -22.23
N TYR A 264 -0.05 -14.90 -22.75
CA TYR A 264 -1.07 -13.85 -22.75
C TYR A 264 -1.92 -13.95 -24.01
N GLY A 265 -3.24 -14.00 -23.84
CA GLY A 265 -4.25 -13.89 -24.88
C GLY A 265 -4.75 -12.45 -25.03
N ASP A 266 -6.06 -12.32 -25.32
CA ASP A 266 -6.72 -11.02 -25.51
C ASP A 266 -6.63 -10.15 -24.25
N GLY A 267 -6.34 -8.86 -24.47
CA GLY A 267 -6.28 -7.86 -23.42
C GLY A 267 -7.53 -6.99 -23.37
N VAL A 268 -7.52 -6.07 -22.40
CA VAL A 268 -8.59 -5.06 -22.24
C VAL A 268 -8.83 -4.31 -23.53
N GLY A 269 -10.12 -4.17 -23.90
CA GLY A 269 -10.57 -3.45 -25.09
C GLY A 269 -10.63 -4.29 -26.35
N ALA A 270 -10.24 -5.57 -26.33
CA ALA A 270 -10.44 -6.47 -27.45
C ALA A 270 -11.95 -6.56 -27.79
N PRO A 271 -12.33 -6.52 -29.08
CA PRO A 271 -13.74 -6.52 -29.45
C PRO A 271 -14.43 -7.84 -29.10
N ARG A 272 -15.65 -7.75 -28.61
CA ARG A 272 -16.57 -8.85 -28.32
C ARG A 272 -17.93 -8.54 -28.93
N ALA A 273 -18.79 -9.54 -29.10
CA ALA A 273 -20.15 -9.33 -29.58
C ALA A 273 -20.96 -8.51 -28.57
N GLY A 274 -21.19 -7.22 -28.89
CA GLY A 274 -22.01 -6.33 -28.07
C GLY A 274 -21.32 -5.66 -26.89
N HIS A 275 -20.03 -5.95 -26.62
CA HIS A 275 -19.25 -5.32 -25.55
C HIS A 275 -17.74 -5.33 -25.87
N VAL A 276 -16.93 -4.84 -24.96
CA VAL A 276 -15.47 -4.94 -25.02
C VAL A 276 -14.97 -5.91 -23.96
N HIS A 277 -13.80 -6.49 -24.18
CA HIS A 277 -13.13 -7.34 -23.23
C HIS A 277 -12.62 -6.49 -22.03
N GLU A 278 -13.09 -6.78 -20.81
CA GLU A 278 -12.86 -5.95 -19.62
C GLU A 278 -11.64 -6.39 -18.80
N GLY A 279 -10.99 -7.47 -19.22
CA GLY A 279 -9.88 -8.08 -18.51
C GLY A 279 -8.69 -8.44 -19.40
N GLN A 280 -7.86 -9.30 -18.88
CA GLN A 280 -6.75 -9.93 -19.58
C GLN A 280 -6.90 -11.44 -19.52
N ASP A 281 -6.90 -12.07 -20.69
CA ASP A 281 -6.85 -13.53 -20.79
C ASP A 281 -5.41 -14.04 -20.61
N VAL A 282 -5.25 -15.01 -19.72
CA VAL A 282 -4.00 -15.70 -19.48
C VAL A 282 -4.20 -17.19 -19.77
N LEU A 283 -3.72 -17.63 -20.93
CA LEU A 283 -3.86 -19.00 -21.39
C LEU A 283 -2.93 -19.91 -20.59
N ALA A 284 -3.46 -21.00 -20.09
CA ALA A 284 -2.70 -22.02 -19.38
C ALA A 284 -3.44 -23.36 -19.47
N SER A 285 -2.73 -24.48 -19.30
CA SER A 285 -3.37 -25.80 -19.31
C SER A 285 -4.51 -25.89 -18.30
N CYS A 286 -5.61 -26.52 -18.67
CA CYS A 286 -6.69 -26.84 -17.74
C CYS A 286 -6.18 -27.57 -16.51
N GLY A 287 -6.56 -27.09 -15.32
CA GLY A 287 -6.07 -27.64 -14.05
C GLY A 287 -4.86 -26.91 -13.47
N THR A 288 -4.25 -25.96 -14.20
CA THR A 288 -3.19 -25.10 -13.65
C THR A 288 -3.69 -24.36 -12.41
N PRO A 289 -2.94 -24.39 -11.28
CA PRO A 289 -3.41 -23.74 -10.06
C PRO A 289 -3.54 -22.22 -10.19
N LEU A 290 -4.67 -21.68 -9.71
CA LEU A 290 -4.93 -20.26 -9.55
C LEU A 290 -4.73 -19.84 -8.10
N GLN A 291 -4.15 -18.65 -7.92
CA GLN A 291 -3.88 -18.06 -6.61
C GLN A 291 -4.28 -16.59 -6.55
N ALA A 292 -4.60 -16.11 -5.35
CA ALA A 292 -4.96 -14.72 -5.14
C ALA A 292 -3.79 -13.79 -5.46
N ALA A 293 -3.97 -12.88 -6.40
CA ALA A 293 -3.00 -11.84 -6.73
C ALA A 293 -2.79 -10.89 -5.55
N ARG A 294 -3.85 -10.61 -4.81
CA ARG A 294 -3.88 -9.82 -3.59
C ARG A 294 -4.74 -10.52 -2.55
N GLY A 295 -4.30 -10.53 -1.30
CA GLY A 295 -5.13 -10.96 -0.17
C GLY A 295 -6.21 -9.96 0.16
N GLY A 296 -7.28 -10.43 0.81
CA GLY A 296 -8.45 -9.62 1.14
C GLY A 296 -9.58 -10.49 1.68
N HIS A 297 -10.79 -10.26 1.19
CA HIS A 297 -11.96 -11.08 1.45
C HIS A 297 -12.61 -11.52 0.15
N VAL A 298 -13.19 -12.69 0.14
CA VAL A 298 -14.08 -13.11 -0.96
C VAL A 298 -15.32 -12.22 -0.93
N GLN A 299 -15.51 -11.41 -1.96
CA GLN A 299 -16.68 -10.56 -2.12
C GLN A 299 -17.81 -11.31 -2.79
N TYR A 300 -17.50 -12.00 -3.87
CA TYR A 300 -18.45 -12.84 -4.60
C TYR A 300 -17.82 -14.17 -5.01
N GLN A 301 -18.65 -15.21 -5.05
CA GLN A 301 -18.28 -16.51 -5.60
C GLN A 301 -19.53 -17.15 -6.22
N GLY A 302 -19.42 -17.65 -7.43
CA GLY A 302 -20.59 -18.22 -8.11
C GLY A 302 -20.28 -18.82 -9.46
N SER A 303 -21.35 -18.98 -10.24
CA SER A 303 -21.27 -19.40 -11.64
C SER A 303 -22.35 -18.67 -12.44
N GLN A 304 -21.98 -18.21 -13.63
CA GLN A 304 -22.91 -17.56 -14.56
C GLN A 304 -22.52 -17.89 -16.02
N SER A 305 -23.44 -17.64 -16.97
CA SER A 305 -23.29 -18.06 -18.37
C SER A 305 -22.03 -17.55 -19.04
N ALA A 306 -21.66 -16.29 -18.83
CA ALA A 306 -20.48 -15.69 -19.44
C ALA A 306 -19.19 -16.03 -18.66
N ALA A 307 -19.12 -15.71 -17.38
CA ALA A 307 -17.92 -15.88 -16.56
C ALA A 307 -17.61 -17.35 -16.19
N GLY A 308 -18.56 -18.28 -16.40
CA GLY A 308 -18.43 -19.61 -15.85
C GLY A 308 -18.34 -19.59 -14.32
N ASN A 309 -17.54 -20.49 -13.77
CA ASN A 309 -17.21 -20.42 -12.33
C ASN A 309 -16.26 -19.27 -12.07
N TYR A 310 -16.59 -18.40 -11.13
CA TYR A 310 -15.81 -17.21 -10.82
C TYR A 310 -15.66 -16.96 -9.32
N ILE A 311 -14.68 -16.16 -8.96
CA ILE A 311 -14.46 -15.65 -7.62
C ILE A 311 -13.92 -14.22 -7.70
N VAL A 312 -14.40 -13.35 -6.83
CA VAL A 312 -14.00 -11.94 -6.69
C VAL A 312 -13.41 -11.71 -5.32
N ILE A 313 -12.24 -11.07 -5.27
CA ILE A 313 -11.55 -10.74 -4.04
C ILE A 313 -11.53 -9.21 -3.88
N ASP A 314 -12.21 -8.68 -2.85
CA ASP A 314 -11.96 -7.31 -2.38
C ASP A 314 -10.56 -7.23 -1.80
N GLY A 315 -9.68 -6.53 -2.51
CA GLY A 315 -8.24 -6.49 -2.23
C GLY A 315 -7.90 -5.61 -1.04
N LYS A 316 -7.37 -6.22 0.01
CA LYS A 316 -7.01 -5.54 1.25
C LYS A 316 -6.12 -4.31 1.05
N GLY A 317 -6.66 -3.14 1.37
CA GLY A 317 -5.96 -1.86 1.35
C GLY A 317 -5.60 -1.35 -0.04
N THR A 318 -6.32 -1.78 -1.08
CA THR A 318 -6.17 -1.29 -2.45
C THR A 318 -7.35 -0.43 -2.90
N GLY A 319 -8.57 -0.73 -2.43
CA GLY A 319 -9.80 -0.20 -2.97
C GLY A 319 -10.10 -0.77 -4.37
N HIS A 320 -9.58 -1.96 -4.67
CA HIS A 320 -9.79 -2.65 -5.94
C HIS A 320 -10.27 -4.08 -5.71
N ASP A 321 -11.14 -4.54 -6.60
CA ASP A 321 -11.54 -5.94 -6.69
C ASP A 321 -10.72 -6.65 -7.76
N TYR A 322 -10.44 -7.91 -7.49
CA TYR A 322 -9.71 -8.82 -8.36
C TYR A 322 -10.60 -9.99 -8.73
N VAL A 323 -10.94 -10.09 -10.01
CA VAL A 323 -11.89 -11.07 -10.55
C VAL A 323 -11.17 -12.18 -11.26
N TYR A 324 -11.58 -13.40 -10.99
CA TYR A 324 -11.02 -14.62 -11.59
C TYR A 324 -12.16 -15.43 -12.17
N MET A 325 -12.17 -15.64 -13.50
CA MET A 325 -13.25 -16.33 -14.21
C MET A 325 -12.77 -17.60 -14.90
N HIS A 326 -13.72 -18.36 -15.42
CA HIS A 326 -13.56 -19.62 -16.15
C HIS A 326 -12.89 -20.75 -15.35
N LEU A 327 -13.01 -20.71 -14.00
CA LEU A 327 -12.46 -21.76 -13.15
C LEU A 327 -13.06 -23.15 -13.53
N LYS A 328 -12.24 -24.20 -13.51
CA LYS A 328 -12.68 -25.56 -13.84
C LYS A 328 -13.81 -26.08 -12.93
N LYS A 329 -13.78 -25.67 -11.66
CA LYS A 329 -14.79 -25.98 -10.64
C LYS A 329 -15.02 -24.72 -9.79
N PRO A 330 -16.17 -24.61 -9.10
CA PRO A 330 -16.35 -23.54 -8.12
C PRO A 330 -15.19 -23.48 -7.13
N SER A 331 -14.81 -22.26 -6.72
CA SER A 331 -13.79 -22.09 -5.69
C SER A 331 -14.23 -22.78 -4.39
N PRO A 332 -13.31 -23.38 -3.63
CA PRO A 332 -13.64 -23.92 -2.30
C PRO A 332 -13.89 -22.83 -1.25
N LEU A 333 -13.51 -21.58 -1.55
CA LEU A 333 -13.72 -20.44 -0.69
C LEU A 333 -15.13 -19.89 -0.85
N LYS A 334 -15.68 -19.30 0.21
CA LYS A 334 -17.03 -18.73 0.27
C LYS A 334 -16.96 -17.23 0.48
N GLU A 335 -18.05 -16.53 0.14
CA GLU A 335 -18.21 -15.11 0.43
C GLU A 335 -17.95 -14.81 1.92
N GLY A 336 -17.20 -13.74 2.19
CA GLY A 336 -16.73 -13.36 3.52
C GLY A 336 -15.43 -14.04 3.98
N ASP A 337 -14.96 -15.11 3.32
CA ASP A 337 -13.72 -15.77 3.69
C ASP A 337 -12.52 -14.84 3.53
N LYS A 338 -11.59 -14.89 4.50
CA LYS A 338 -10.32 -14.18 4.42
C LYS A 338 -9.35 -14.93 3.53
N VAL A 339 -8.75 -14.20 2.61
CA VAL A 339 -7.81 -14.71 1.61
C VAL A 339 -6.43 -14.10 1.81
N LYS A 340 -5.38 -14.90 1.76
CA LYS A 340 -3.98 -14.45 1.75
C LYS A 340 -3.47 -14.24 0.33
N THR A 341 -2.56 -13.28 0.13
CA THR A 341 -1.85 -13.18 -1.15
C THR A 341 -1.13 -14.50 -1.45
N GLY A 342 -1.39 -15.05 -2.64
CA GLY A 342 -0.88 -16.36 -3.07
C GLY A 342 -1.66 -17.55 -2.50
N GLU A 343 -2.83 -17.34 -1.91
CA GLU A 343 -3.73 -18.43 -1.51
C GLU A 343 -4.38 -19.07 -2.74
N LYS A 344 -4.51 -20.40 -2.71
CA LYS A 344 -5.15 -21.12 -3.82
C LYS A 344 -6.64 -20.77 -3.88
N LEU A 345 -7.09 -20.31 -5.05
CA LEU A 345 -8.49 -19.98 -5.33
C LEU A 345 -9.22 -21.09 -6.08
N GLY A 346 -8.50 -21.87 -6.85
CA GLY A 346 -9.05 -22.91 -7.73
C GLY A 346 -8.02 -23.35 -8.76
N VAL A 347 -8.49 -23.72 -9.92
CA VAL A 347 -7.64 -24.09 -11.06
C VAL A 347 -8.25 -23.56 -12.36
N VAL A 348 -7.39 -23.29 -13.35
CA VAL A 348 -7.77 -22.89 -14.70
C VAL A 348 -8.73 -23.91 -15.31
N GLY A 349 -9.77 -23.42 -15.94
CA GLY A 349 -10.77 -24.20 -16.64
C GLY A 349 -11.19 -23.55 -17.96
N GLU A 350 -12.37 -23.94 -18.41
CA GLU A 350 -12.98 -23.55 -19.68
C GLU A 350 -14.51 -23.45 -19.48
N THR A 351 -14.95 -23.01 -18.30
CA THR A 351 -16.39 -22.88 -17.99
C THR A 351 -16.91 -21.51 -18.43
N GLY A 352 -18.22 -21.43 -18.72
CA GLY A 352 -18.82 -20.21 -19.23
C GLY A 352 -18.60 -20.00 -20.73
N ASP A 353 -18.46 -18.77 -21.17
CA ASP A 353 -18.20 -18.40 -22.56
C ASP A 353 -16.69 -18.40 -22.85
N ALA A 354 -16.09 -19.59 -22.77
CA ALA A 354 -14.67 -19.81 -22.99
C ALA A 354 -14.46 -20.87 -24.08
N THR A 355 -13.56 -20.60 -25.03
CA THR A 355 -13.24 -21.50 -26.16
C THR A 355 -11.94 -22.28 -25.96
N ALA A 356 -11.23 -22.01 -24.89
CA ALA A 356 -9.99 -22.70 -24.50
C ALA A 356 -9.72 -22.49 -23.01
N CYS A 357 -8.86 -23.34 -22.45
CA CYS A 357 -8.45 -23.20 -21.05
C CYS A 357 -7.67 -21.92 -20.81
N HIS A 358 -8.20 -21.02 -20.00
CA HIS A 358 -7.53 -19.77 -19.62
C HIS A 358 -8.07 -19.25 -18.28
N LEU A 359 -7.35 -18.31 -17.68
CA LEU A 359 -7.85 -17.40 -16.67
C LEU A 359 -8.22 -16.10 -17.37
N HIS A 360 -9.48 -15.69 -17.32
CA HIS A 360 -9.86 -14.31 -17.55
C HIS A 360 -9.72 -13.56 -16.22
N PHE A 361 -8.89 -12.51 -16.20
CA PHE A 361 -8.58 -11.74 -15.00
C PHE A 361 -8.91 -10.28 -15.17
N GLU A 362 -9.69 -9.74 -14.22
CA GLU A 362 -10.02 -8.31 -14.17
C GLU A 362 -9.53 -7.67 -12.88
N GLU A 363 -9.28 -6.37 -12.94
CA GLU A 363 -9.05 -5.49 -11.80
C GLU A 363 -10.03 -4.33 -11.89
N TRP A 364 -10.81 -4.10 -10.83
CA TRP A 364 -11.84 -3.06 -10.79
C TRP A 364 -11.53 -2.03 -9.72
N SER A 365 -11.79 -0.75 -10.03
CA SER A 365 -11.66 0.34 -9.05
C SER A 365 -12.82 0.32 -8.05
N ALA A 366 -12.67 1.07 -6.95
CA ALA A 366 -13.79 1.31 -6.03
C ALA A 366 -14.98 1.97 -6.78
N PRO A 367 -16.24 1.72 -6.37
CA PRO A 367 -16.65 0.94 -5.20
C PRO A 367 -16.57 -0.58 -5.37
N GLY A 368 -16.30 -1.12 -6.57
CA GLY A 368 -16.10 -2.53 -6.77
C GLY A 368 -16.74 -3.10 -8.03
N TRP A 369 -16.55 -4.39 -8.23
CA TRP A 369 -17.05 -5.16 -9.37
C TRP A 369 -18.59 -5.19 -9.36
N TYR A 370 -19.20 -4.64 -10.43
CA TYR A 370 -20.64 -4.41 -10.56
C TYR A 370 -21.31 -3.57 -9.45
N GLU A 371 -20.52 -2.88 -8.63
CA GLU A 371 -21.01 -1.93 -7.62
C GLU A 371 -20.83 -0.45 -8.04
N GLY A 372 -20.61 -0.21 -9.32
CA GLY A 372 -20.33 1.11 -9.88
C GLY A 372 -18.85 1.44 -10.07
N GLY A 373 -17.97 0.47 -9.82
CA GLY A 373 -16.54 0.55 -10.18
C GLY A 373 -16.33 0.47 -11.69
N HIS A 374 -15.07 0.64 -12.11
CA HIS A 374 -14.67 0.56 -13.50
C HIS A 374 -13.51 -0.42 -13.65
N TYR A 375 -13.52 -1.25 -14.71
CA TYR A 375 -12.40 -2.11 -15.01
C TYR A 375 -11.13 -1.29 -15.32
N MET A 376 -10.00 -1.77 -14.84
CA MET A 376 -8.72 -1.06 -14.93
C MET A 376 -8.03 -1.37 -16.26
N LYS A 377 -7.93 -0.38 -17.14
CA LYS A 377 -7.20 -0.49 -18.43
C LYS A 377 -5.72 -0.93 -18.25
N ALA A 378 -5.18 -0.76 -17.06
CA ALA A 378 -3.80 -1.10 -16.72
C ALA A 378 -3.60 -2.57 -16.33
N VAL A 379 -4.64 -3.41 -16.27
CA VAL A 379 -4.58 -4.79 -15.76
C VAL A 379 -3.51 -5.63 -16.45
N THR A 380 -3.40 -5.55 -17.77
CA THR A 380 -2.35 -6.25 -18.55
C THR A 380 -0.94 -5.87 -18.10
N ARG A 381 -0.69 -4.57 -17.90
CA ARG A 381 0.60 -4.07 -17.41
C ARG A 381 0.87 -4.52 -15.98
N HIS A 382 -0.16 -4.54 -15.13
CA HIS A 382 -0.05 -5.03 -13.76
C HIS A 382 0.30 -6.52 -13.74
N LEU A 383 -0.41 -7.35 -14.49
CA LEU A 383 -0.13 -8.79 -14.60
C LEU A 383 1.29 -9.06 -15.09
N LYS A 384 1.75 -8.42 -16.18
CA LYS A 384 3.12 -8.56 -16.69
C LYS A 384 4.16 -8.16 -15.65
N LYS A 385 3.90 -7.11 -14.86
CA LYS A 385 4.78 -6.72 -13.76
C LYS A 385 4.81 -7.78 -12.66
N TRP A 386 3.65 -8.36 -12.28
CA TRP A 386 3.60 -9.38 -11.23
C TRP A 386 4.21 -10.70 -11.68
N ASP A 387 4.06 -11.02 -12.95
CA ASP A 387 4.65 -12.19 -13.59
C ASP A 387 6.18 -12.16 -13.57
N SER A 388 6.78 -10.99 -13.84
CA SER A 388 8.23 -10.80 -13.76
C SER A 388 8.84 -11.04 -12.37
N TRP A 389 8.01 -11.26 -11.35
CA TRP A 389 8.43 -11.56 -9.98
C TRP A 389 8.25 -13.04 -9.61
N SER A 390 7.67 -13.86 -10.49
CA SER A 390 7.25 -15.27 -10.26
C SER A 390 8.38 -16.26 -10.51
#